data_51f6d6fc2e4cf85fa49ecd33d05c6f45
#
_entry.id   51f6d6fc2e4cf85fa49ecd33d05c6f45
#
_cell.length_a   1.000
_cell.length_b   1.000
_cell.length_c   1.000
_cell.angle_alpha   90.00
_cell.angle_beta   90.00
_cell.angle_gamma   90.00
#
_symmetry.space_group_name_H-M   'P 1'
#
loop_
_entity.id
_entity.type
_entity.pdbx_description
1 polymer ?
#
loop_
_entity_poly.entity_id
_entity_poly.type
_entity_poly.pdbx_seq_one_letter_code
_entity_poly.pdbx_strand_id
1 'polypeptide(L)'
;MVRYHLAGLTREELPKYLTHRLRVAGCELPLFESSAVEALFQATQGMPRKVNRLAHYALTSAALTQARTVTAEHVQTAREEVAP
;
A
#
# COMPACT_ATOMS: atom_id res chain seq x y z
N MET A 1 8.98 -19.16 6.85
CA MET A 1 7.65 -18.54 6.90
C MET A 1 7.75 -17.12 7.42
N VAL A 2 7.11 -16.21 6.71
CA VAL A 2 7.12 -14.82 7.16
C VAL A 2 6.04 -14.63 8.21
N ARG A 3 6.45 -14.09 9.34
CA ARG A 3 5.52 -13.75 10.40
C ARG A 3 5.43 -12.26 10.55
N TYR A 4 4.22 -11.76 10.52
CA TYR A 4 4.00 -10.35 10.78
C TYR A 4 3.61 -10.18 12.24
N HIS A 5 4.12 -9.13 12.84
CA HIS A 5 3.87 -8.86 14.25
C HIS A 5 2.41 -8.43 14.45
N LEU A 6 1.87 -8.77 15.61
CA LEU A 6 0.55 -8.28 15.96
C LEU A 6 0.52 -6.77 16.05
N ALA A 7 1.65 -6.16 16.35
CA ALA A 7 1.77 -4.71 16.42
C ALA A 7 1.86 -4.05 15.04
N GLY A 8 1.94 -4.86 13.98
CA GLY A 8 1.99 -4.33 12.64
C GLY A 8 3.37 -4.43 12.01
N LEU A 9 3.44 -4.06 10.74
CA LEU A 9 4.69 -4.06 9.99
C LEU A 9 5.50 -2.82 10.34
N THR A 10 6.83 -2.96 10.36
CA THR A 10 7.69 -1.80 10.51
C THR A 10 7.79 -1.06 9.18
N ARG A 11 8.37 0.14 9.22
CA ARG A 11 8.63 0.90 8.00
C ARG A 11 9.47 0.14 7.00
N GLU A 12 10.42 -0.63 7.50
CA GLU A 12 11.34 -1.37 6.64
C GLU A 12 10.67 -2.61 6.05
N GLU A 13 9.74 -3.20 6.78
CA GLU A 13 9.02 -4.37 6.32
C GLU A 13 7.95 -4.04 5.30
N LEU A 14 7.37 -2.86 5.41
CA LEU A 14 6.22 -2.49 4.57
C LEU A 14 6.51 -2.55 3.07
N PRO A 15 7.59 -1.97 2.55
CA PRO A 15 7.84 -2.06 1.11
C PRO A 15 8.04 -3.49 0.64
N LYS A 16 8.67 -4.34 1.46
CA LYS A 16 8.85 -5.74 1.11
C LYS A 16 7.51 -6.46 1.06
N TYR A 17 6.65 -6.17 2.00
CA TYR A 17 5.31 -6.75 2.04
C TYR A 17 4.50 -6.35 0.81
N LEU A 18 4.55 -5.08 0.44
CA LEU A 18 3.82 -4.60 -0.73
C LEU A 18 4.33 -5.23 -2.02
N THR A 19 5.63 -5.36 -2.16
CA THR A 19 6.23 -6.01 -3.32
C THR A 19 5.77 -7.46 -3.41
N HIS A 20 5.76 -8.16 -2.28
CA HIS A 20 5.30 -9.53 -2.24
C HIS A 20 3.84 -9.65 -2.67
N ARG A 21 2.99 -8.77 -2.16
CA ARG A 21 1.56 -8.78 -2.49
C ARG A 21 1.32 -8.53 -3.98
N LEU A 22 2.05 -7.60 -4.55
CA LEU A 22 1.94 -7.31 -5.99
C LEU A 22 2.36 -8.51 -6.82
N ARG A 23 3.43 -9.17 -6.42
CA ARG A 23 3.94 -10.33 -7.12
C ARG A 23 2.94 -11.48 -7.08
N VAL A 24 2.36 -11.73 -5.92
CA VAL A 24 1.36 -12.78 -5.76
C VAL A 24 0.14 -12.50 -6.62
N ALA A 25 -0.21 -11.23 -6.76
CA ALA A 25 -1.36 -10.83 -7.59
C ALA A 25 -1.03 -10.81 -9.08
N GLY A 26 0.22 -11.09 -9.46
CA GLY A 26 0.63 -11.09 -10.85
C GLY A 26 0.85 -9.69 -11.41
N CYS A 27 0.97 -8.69 -10.56
CA CYS A 27 1.18 -7.31 -10.99
C CYS A 27 2.66 -6.98 -10.97
N GLU A 28 3.17 -6.49 -12.09
CA GLU A 28 4.53 -5.98 -12.13
C GLU A 28 4.56 -4.47 -11.93
N LEU A 29 3.51 -3.82 -12.35
CA LEU A 29 3.32 -2.38 -12.24
C LEU A 29 1.89 -2.14 -11.79
N PRO A 30 1.61 -0.99 -11.16
CA PRO A 30 2.54 0.05 -10.80
C PRO A 30 3.31 -0.28 -9.54
N LEU A 31 4.43 0.39 -9.35
CA LEU A 31 5.23 0.27 -8.13
C LEU A 31 4.82 1.36 -7.16
N PHE A 32 4.96 1.08 -5.88
CA PHE A 32 4.71 2.09 -4.86
C PHE A 32 5.94 2.97 -4.70
N GLU A 33 5.76 4.27 -4.85
CA GLU A 33 6.85 5.21 -4.61
C GLU A 33 7.12 5.32 -3.11
N SER A 34 8.30 5.80 -2.76
CA SER A 34 8.67 5.97 -1.35
C SER A 34 7.65 6.82 -0.60
N SER A 35 7.17 7.88 -1.26
CA SER A 35 6.17 8.76 -0.65
C SER A 35 4.87 8.01 -0.38
N ALA A 36 4.49 7.09 -1.26
CA ALA A 36 3.29 6.29 -1.08
C ALA A 36 3.46 5.31 0.07
N VAL A 37 4.62 4.68 0.16
CA VAL A 37 4.91 3.75 1.25
C VAL A 37 4.83 4.48 2.59
N GLU A 38 5.43 5.66 2.66
CA GLU A 38 5.39 6.45 3.89
C GLU A 38 3.95 6.85 4.24
N ALA A 39 3.18 7.28 3.24
CA ALA A 39 1.79 7.65 3.46
C ALA A 39 0.97 6.46 3.95
N LEU A 40 1.21 5.28 3.37
CA LEU A 40 0.55 4.06 3.83
C LEU A 40 0.90 3.75 5.27
N PHE A 41 2.18 3.86 5.61
CA PHE A 41 2.62 3.57 6.97
C PHE A 41 1.97 4.53 7.97
N GLN A 42 1.95 5.82 7.65
CA GLN A 42 1.34 6.82 8.52
C GLN A 42 -0.15 6.56 8.71
N ALA A 43 -0.83 6.16 7.66
CA ALA A 43 -2.27 5.96 7.71
C ALA A 43 -2.66 4.66 8.42
N THR A 44 -1.82 3.64 8.37
CA THR A 44 -2.17 2.30 8.83
C THR A 44 -1.39 1.85 10.05
N GLN A 45 -0.33 2.55 10.41
CA GLN A 45 0.60 2.15 11.46
C GLN A 45 1.16 0.74 11.19
N GLY A 46 1.17 0.35 9.92
CA GLY A 46 1.69 -0.96 9.53
C GLY A 46 0.76 -2.12 9.77
N MET A 47 -0.46 -1.89 10.18
CA MET A 47 -1.42 -2.98 10.43
C MET A 47 -1.78 -3.67 9.12
N PRO A 48 -1.50 -4.98 8.97
CA PRO A 48 -1.64 -5.65 7.67
C PRO A 48 -3.01 -5.54 7.02
N ARG A 49 -4.08 -5.67 7.80
CA ARG A 49 -5.42 -5.53 7.24
C ARG A 49 -5.67 -4.16 6.64
N LYS A 50 -5.24 -3.13 7.37
CA LYS A 50 -5.40 -1.76 6.91
C LYS A 50 -4.51 -1.48 5.71
N VAL A 51 -3.29 -2.02 5.73
CA VAL A 51 -2.37 -1.88 4.61
C VAL A 51 -2.97 -2.51 3.36
N ASN A 52 -3.47 -3.75 3.47
CA ASN A 52 -4.06 -4.43 2.32
C ASN A 52 -5.20 -3.63 1.73
N ARG A 53 -6.08 -3.16 2.58
CA ARG A 53 -7.26 -2.43 2.13
C ARG A 53 -6.89 -1.11 1.48
N LEU A 54 -6.04 -0.34 2.14
CA LEU A 54 -5.65 0.97 1.64
C LEU A 54 -4.82 0.85 0.38
N ALA A 55 -3.91 -0.13 0.35
CA ALA A 55 -3.08 -0.37 -0.84
C ALA A 55 -3.94 -0.77 -2.04
N HIS A 56 -4.98 -1.58 -1.81
CA HIS A 56 -5.89 -1.98 -2.87
C HIS A 56 -6.56 -0.76 -3.50
N TYR A 57 -7.07 0.13 -2.67
CA TYR A 57 -7.74 1.33 -3.17
C TYR A 57 -6.76 2.29 -3.84
N ALA A 58 -5.53 2.38 -3.30
CA ALA A 58 -4.51 3.22 -3.90
C ALA A 58 -4.11 2.69 -5.29
N LEU A 59 -3.99 1.38 -5.43
CA LEU A 59 -3.70 0.76 -6.72
C LEU A 59 -4.82 1.02 -7.71
N THR A 60 -6.06 0.91 -7.26
CA THR A 60 -7.23 1.18 -8.09
C THR A 60 -7.21 2.63 -8.58
N SER A 61 -6.91 3.55 -7.68
CA SER A 61 -6.83 4.97 -8.03
C SER A 61 -5.74 5.20 -9.08
N ALA A 62 -4.57 4.58 -8.90
CA ALA A 62 -3.49 4.72 -9.86
C ALA A 62 -3.89 4.15 -11.22
N ALA A 63 -4.59 3.02 -11.23
CA ALA A 63 -5.03 2.40 -12.48
C ALA A 63 -6.04 3.30 -13.21
N LEU A 64 -6.95 3.89 -12.47
CA LEU A 64 -7.95 4.78 -13.06
C LEU A 64 -7.34 6.01 -13.70
N THR A 65 -6.23 6.49 -13.16
CA THR A 65 -5.52 7.64 -13.71
C THR A 65 -4.41 7.22 -14.67
N GLN A 66 -4.29 5.93 -14.93
CA GLN A 66 -3.25 5.38 -15.80
C GLN A 66 -1.84 5.74 -15.36
N ALA A 67 -1.66 5.82 -14.06
CA ALA A 67 -0.36 6.14 -13.49
C ALA A 67 0.54 4.91 -13.49
N ARG A 68 1.82 5.13 -13.67
CA ARG A 68 2.82 4.05 -13.65
C ARG A 68 3.24 3.68 -12.24
N THR A 69 3.08 4.60 -11.32
CA THR A 69 3.44 4.36 -9.92
C THR A 69 2.33 4.84 -9.03
N VAL A 70 2.29 4.26 -7.82
CA VAL A 70 1.38 4.73 -6.79
C VAL A 70 2.09 5.79 -5.98
N THR A 71 1.50 6.98 -5.92
CA THR A 71 2.08 8.12 -5.20
C THR A 71 1.32 8.36 -3.90
N ALA A 72 1.84 9.29 -3.11
CA ALA A 72 1.16 9.69 -1.87
C ALA A 72 -0.23 10.22 -2.15
N GLU A 73 -0.45 10.86 -3.30
CA GLU A 73 -1.77 11.36 -3.67
C GLU A 73 -2.77 10.24 -3.84
N HIS A 74 -2.35 9.14 -4.46
CA HIS A 74 -3.21 7.97 -4.61
C HIS A 74 -3.59 7.40 -3.25
N VAL A 75 -2.64 7.38 -2.31
CA VAL A 75 -2.90 6.91 -0.97
C VAL A 75 -3.88 7.84 -0.26
N GLN A 76 -3.73 9.15 -0.43
CA GLN A 76 -4.63 10.11 0.18
C GLN A 76 -6.05 9.94 -0.34
N THR A 77 -6.20 9.77 -1.65
CA THR A 77 -7.50 9.50 -2.25
C THR A 77 -8.10 8.22 -1.68
N ALA A 78 -7.28 7.19 -1.53
CA ALA A 78 -7.74 5.93 -0.97
C ALA A 78 -8.19 6.08 0.47
N ARG A 79 -7.51 6.90 1.26
CA ARG A 79 -7.90 7.15 2.65
C ARG A 79 -9.30 7.77 2.71
N GLU A 80 -9.58 8.67 1.79
CA GLU A 80 -10.89 9.29 1.74
C GLU A 80 -11.98 8.29 1.38
N GLU A 81 -11.64 7.34 0.51
CA GLU A 81 -12.60 6.31 0.09
C GLU A 81 -12.91 5.31 1.19
N VAL A 82 -11.92 4.95 2.01
CA VAL A 82 -12.11 3.94 3.06
C VAL A 82 -12.40 4.54 4.42
N ALA A 83 -12.37 5.84 4.56
CA ALA A 83 -12.64 6.47 5.84
C ALA A 83 -14.06 6.15 6.29
N PRO A 84 -14.25 5.87 7.59
CA PRO A 84 -15.57 5.60 8.09
C PRO A 84 -16.47 6.83 8.06
#